data_d0a9aa47c29e07643b6a5feb13708a96
#
_entry.id   d0a9aa47c29e07643b6a5feb13708a96
#
_cell.length_a   1.000
_cell.length_b   1.000
_cell.length_c   1.000
_cell.angle_alpha   90.00
_cell.angle_beta   90.00
_cell.angle_gamma   90.00
#
_symmetry.space_group_name_H-M   'P 1'
#
loop_
_entity.id
_entity.type
_entity.pdbx_description
1 polymer ?
#
loop_
_entity_poly.entity_id
_entity_poly.type
_entity_poly.pdbx_seq_one_letter_code
_entity_poly.pdbx_strand_id
1 'polypeptide(L)'
;MCNDLRLMSSGPKTGFGEINLPAKQNGSSIMPGKVNPVIPEVVSQVAFHIVGHDTTITMAAEAGQLELNAFEPVVFCNLFESITTLEKAVDTLSVNCITGITANRKHCKDLMESSAGIATALCPHIGYKASATIAKTA
;
A
#
# COMPACT_ATOMS: atom_id res chain seq x y z
N MET A 1 1.07 2.34 -1.98
CA MET A 1 1.94 1.29 -1.42
C MET A 1 1.27 0.50 -0.29
N CYS A 2 0.93 1.04 0.89
CA CYS A 2 0.33 0.25 1.98
C CYS A 2 -1.00 -0.41 1.61
N ASN A 3 -1.87 0.27 0.87
CA ASN A 3 -3.10 -0.32 0.36
C ASN A 3 -2.85 -1.49 -0.59
N ASP A 4 -1.83 -1.39 -1.44
CA ASP A 4 -1.48 -2.47 -2.37
C ASP A 4 -0.92 -3.68 -1.63
N LEU A 5 -0.08 -3.48 -0.62
CA LEU A 5 0.41 -4.56 0.25
C LEU A 5 -0.76 -5.30 0.95
N ARG A 6 -1.74 -4.55 1.46
CA ARG A 6 -2.95 -5.11 2.08
C ARG A 6 -3.78 -5.90 1.07
N LEU A 7 -3.93 -5.36 -0.14
CA LEU A 7 -4.73 -5.98 -1.20
C LEU A 7 -4.06 -7.27 -1.71
N MET A 8 -2.77 -7.22 -2.04
CA MET A 8 -2.02 -8.37 -2.51
C MET A 8 -1.91 -9.49 -1.46
N SER A 9 -1.93 -9.15 -0.18
CA SER A 9 -1.92 -10.13 0.92
C SER A 9 -3.31 -10.59 1.37
N SER A 10 -4.38 -10.11 0.73
CA SER A 10 -5.75 -10.46 1.09
C SER A 10 -6.06 -11.93 0.80
N GLY A 11 -6.84 -12.54 1.65
CA GLY A 11 -7.20 -13.95 1.51
C GLY A 11 -7.52 -14.60 2.85
N PRO A 12 -7.34 -15.92 2.99
CA PRO A 12 -6.54 -16.83 2.15
C PRO A 12 -7.22 -17.35 0.87
N LYS A 13 -8.56 -17.38 0.79
CA LYS A 13 -9.25 -17.99 -0.35
C LYS A 13 -10.07 -17.00 -1.21
N THR A 14 -10.48 -15.89 -0.64
CA THR A 14 -11.38 -14.91 -1.27
C THR A 14 -10.70 -13.57 -1.55
N GLY A 15 -9.39 -13.52 -1.54
CA GLY A 15 -8.56 -12.36 -1.85
C GLY A 15 -7.49 -12.72 -2.87
N PHE A 16 -6.58 -11.79 -3.14
CA PHE A 16 -5.54 -12.01 -4.13
C PHE A 16 -4.50 -13.05 -3.69
N GLY A 17 -4.10 -13.04 -2.42
CA GLY A 17 -3.20 -14.05 -1.88
C GLY A 17 -1.86 -14.18 -2.61
N GLU A 18 -1.37 -13.12 -3.24
CA GLU A 18 -0.13 -13.14 -4.03
C GLU A 18 1.12 -13.10 -3.17
N ILE A 19 1.02 -12.41 -2.03
CA ILE A 19 2.12 -12.27 -1.06
C ILE A 19 1.63 -12.59 0.36
N ASN A 20 2.58 -12.92 1.24
CA ASN A 20 2.32 -13.04 2.67
C ASN A 20 3.11 -11.96 3.41
N LEU A 21 2.43 -11.26 4.29
CA LEU A 21 3.04 -10.30 5.21
C LEU A 21 3.39 -11.00 6.54
N PRO A 22 4.44 -10.55 7.26
CA PRO A 22 4.74 -11.05 8.59
C PRO A 22 3.58 -10.87 9.56
N ALA A 23 3.21 -11.93 10.26
CA ALA A 23 2.21 -11.88 11.32
C ALA A 23 2.77 -11.15 12.54
N LYS A 24 2.24 -9.97 12.86
CA LYS A 24 2.68 -9.15 14.01
C LYS A 24 1.65 -9.08 15.13
N GLN A 25 0.40 -9.42 14.83
CA GLN A 25 -0.70 -9.37 15.79
C GLN A 25 -1.78 -10.38 15.41
N ASN A 26 -2.42 -10.97 16.39
CA ASN A 26 -3.65 -11.74 16.17
C ASN A 26 -4.75 -10.79 15.65
N GLY A 27 -5.42 -11.18 14.58
CA GLY A 27 -6.40 -10.32 13.91
C GLY A 27 -7.78 -10.32 14.60
N SER A 28 -8.04 -11.24 15.52
CA SER A 28 -9.32 -11.36 16.20
C SER A 28 -9.21 -12.28 17.42
N SER A 29 -9.94 -11.97 18.48
CA SER A 29 -10.13 -12.86 19.62
C SER A 29 -11.20 -13.96 19.37
N ILE A 30 -12.01 -13.79 18.33
CA ILE A 30 -13.16 -14.66 18.03
C ILE A 30 -12.84 -15.61 16.87
N MET A 31 -12.01 -15.19 15.91
CA MET A 31 -11.64 -15.97 14.73
C MET A 31 -10.22 -16.53 14.88
N PRO A 32 -10.05 -17.80 15.29
CA PRO A 32 -8.72 -18.40 15.43
C PRO A 32 -7.95 -18.37 14.10
N GLY A 33 -6.67 -18.00 14.17
CA GLY A 33 -5.79 -17.97 12.99
C GLY A 33 -5.97 -16.75 12.08
N LYS A 34 -6.88 -15.83 12.37
CA LYS A 34 -6.98 -14.58 11.62
C LYS A 34 -5.76 -13.69 11.93
N VAL A 35 -5.10 -13.24 10.89
CA VAL A 35 -4.02 -12.25 10.95
C VAL A 35 -4.41 -11.05 10.10
N ASN A 36 -4.31 -9.85 10.67
CA ASN A 36 -4.54 -8.60 9.96
C ASN A 36 -3.20 -7.97 9.53
N PRO A 37 -3.15 -7.24 8.42
CA PRO A 37 -1.96 -6.53 7.95
C PRO A 37 -1.75 -5.22 8.73
N VAL A 38 -1.57 -5.33 10.06
CA VAL A 38 -1.61 -4.19 10.99
C VAL A 38 -0.49 -3.16 10.76
N ILE A 39 0.67 -3.59 10.26
CA ILE A 39 1.77 -2.65 9.98
C ILE A 39 1.42 -1.72 8.81
N PRO A 40 1.02 -2.20 7.62
CA PRO A 40 0.49 -1.32 6.57
C PRO A 40 -0.72 -0.48 7.02
N GLU A 41 -1.56 -0.99 7.91
CA GLU A 41 -2.71 -0.25 8.44
C GLU A 41 -2.29 0.95 9.28
N VAL A 42 -1.37 0.77 10.23
CA VAL A 42 -0.89 1.88 11.05
C VAL A 42 -0.13 2.92 10.23
N VAL A 43 0.65 2.49 9.24
CA VAL A 43 1.36 3.42 8.34
C VAL A 43 0.37 4.24 7.50
N SER A 44 -0.72 3.63 7.05
CA SER A 44 -1.80 4.37 6.37
C SER A 44 -2.47 5.41 7.29
N GLN A 45 -2.70 5.07 8.57
CA GLN A 45 -3.26 6.02 9.54
C GLN A 45 -2.32 7.19 9.78
N VAL A 46 -1.01 6.93 9.89
CA VAL A 46 0.01 7.99 9.99
C VAL A 46 -0.02 8.88 8.75
N ALA A 47 -0.10 8.31 7.56
CA ALA A 47 -0.20 9.08 6.32
C ALA A 47 -1.45 10.00 6.31
N PHE A 48 -2.61 9.49 6.74
CA PHE A 48 -3.83 10.30 6.83
C PHE A 48 -3.69 11.44 7.83
N HIS A 49 -3.05 11.18 8.96
CA HIS A 49 -2.78 12.19 9.99
C HIS A 49 -1.89 13.32 9.46
N ILE A 50 -0.81 12.96 8.74
CA ILE A 50 0.11 13.93 8.13
C ILE A 50 -0.59 14.78 7.06
N VAL A 51 -1.47 14.21 6.26
CA VAL A 51 -2.29 14.99 5.30
C VAL A 51 -3.17 16.00 6.03
N GLY A 52 -3.70 15.65 7.21
CA GLY A 52 -4.41 16.59 8.08
C GLY A 52 -3.51 17.73 8.59
N HIS A 53 -2.29 17.42 8.99
CA HIS A 53 -1.28 18.41 9.39
C HIS A 53 -0.90 19.34 8.24
N ASP A 54 -0.72 18.82 7.02
CA ASP A 54 -0.43 19.62 5.84
C ASP A 54 -1.52 20.65 5.57
N THR A 55 -2.79 20.26 5.69
CA THR A 55 -3.93 21.18 5.60
C THR A 55 -3.87 22.27 6.68
N THR A 56 -3.57 21.90 7.92
CA THR A 56 -3.41 22.84 9.02
C THR A 56 -2.29 23.84 8.75
N ILE A 57 -1.14 23.36 8.29
CA ILE A 57 0.02 24.19 7.93
C ILE A 57 -0.35 25.16 6.78
N THR A 58 -1.04 24.67 5.77
CA THR A 58 -1.49 25.48 4.63
C THR A 58 -2.38 26.63 5.09
N MET A 59 -3.37 26.36 5.95
CA MET A 59 -4.27 27.38 6.49
C MET A 59 -3.51 28.40 7.36
N ALA A 60 -2.58 27.93 8.18
CA ALA A 60 -1.78 28.79 9.03
C ALA A 60 -0.83 29.69 8.20
N ALA A 61 -0.25 29.14 7.13
CA ALA A 61 0.59 29.91 6.23
C ALA A 61 -0.19 30.99 5.48
N GLU A 62 -1.40 30.68 5.00
CA GLU A 62 -2.28 31.63 4.32
C GLU A 62 -2.74 32.79 5.24
N ALA A 63 -2.90 32.52 6.53
CA ALA A 63 -3.40 33.50 7.50
C ALA A 63 -2.37 34.58 7.90
N GLY A 64 -1.15 34.53 7.37
CA GLY A 64 -0.15 35.58 7.57
C GLY A 64 -0.58 36.91 6.95
N GLN A 65 -0.19 38.03 7.57
CA GLN A 65 -0.54 39.38 7.13
C GLN A 65 0.70 40.27 7.09
N LEU A 66 0.91 40.94 5.96
CA LEU A 66 1.99 41.92 5.77
C LEU A 66 3.37 41.39 6.20
N GLU A 67 3.71 40.21 5.76
CA GLU A 67 4.98 39.51 6.09
C GLU A 67 5.14 39.11 7.58
N LEU A 68 4.05 39.18 8.36
CA LEU A 68 4.01 38.67 9.72
C LEU A 68 3.06 37.49 9.80
N ASN A 69 3.52 36.38 10.36
CA ASN A 69 2.68 35.23 10.63
C ASN A 69 2.70 34.86 12.12
N ALA A 70 1.60 35.14 12.80
CA ALA A 70 1.42 34.80 14.21
C ALA A 70 1.15 33.30 14.46
N PHE A 71 0.97 32.51 13.40
CA PHE A 71 0.62 31.09 13.46
C PHE A 71 1.82 30.14 13.29
N GLU A 72 3.05 30.67 13.28
CA GLU A 72 4.27 29.84 13.25
C GLU A 72 4.30 28.72 14.29
N PRO A 73 3.85 28.90 15.54
CA PRO A 73 3.84 27.82 16.53
C PRO A 73 3.06 26.58 16.08
N VAL A 74 1.89 26.75 15.45
CA VAL A 74 1.11 25.61 14.95
C VAL A 74 1.73 25.00 13.71
N VAL A 75 2.37 25.79 12.85
CA VAL A 75 3.13 25.31 11.69
C VAL A 75 4.26 24.38 12.14
N PHE A 76 5.12 24.87 13.04
CA PHE A 76 6.26 24.08 13.52
C PHE A 76 5.83 22.85 14.32
N CYS A 77 4.80 22.96 15.15
CA CYS A 77 4.28 21.82 15.90
C CYS A 77 3.86 20.69 14.96
N ASN A 78 3.00 20.98 13.97
CA ASN A 78 2.51 19.99 13.02
C ASN A 78 3.63 19.44 12.12
N LEU A 79 4.58 20.30 11.72
CA LEU A 79 5.72 19.89 10.89
C LEU A 79 6.63 18.89 11.62
N PHE A 80 7.06 19.22 12.85
CA PHE A 80 7.96 18.35 13.61
C PHE A 80 7.29 17.06 14.04
N GLU A 81 6.01 17.10 14.42
CA GLU A 81 5.24 15.90 14.73
C GLU A 81 5.12 15.00 13.49
N SER A 82 4.84 15.58 12.32
CA SER A 82 4.76 14.84 11.06
C SER A 82 6.08 14.15 10.71
N ILE A 83 7.20 14.85 10.81
CA ILE A 83 8.53 14.29 10.53
C ILE A 83 8.83 13.12 11.49
N THR A 84 8.67 13.33 12.79
CA THR A 84 8.98 12.32 13.80
C THR A 84 8.09 11.09 13.68
N THR A 85 6.80 11.30 13.40
CA THR A 85 5.85 10.20 13.29
C THR A 85 6.05 9.42 12.00
N LEU A 86 6.36 10.12 10.90
CA LEU A 86 6.64 9.49 9.60
C LEU A 86 7.92 8.66 9.66
N GLU A 87 8.97 9.16 10.28
CA GLU A 87 10.23 8.42 10.48
C GLU A 87 9.96 7.06 11.13
N LYS A 88 9.26 7.05 12.26
CA LYS A 88 8.89 5.82 12.99
C LYS A 88 7.99 4.89 12.17
N ALA A 89 7.06 5.47 11.39
CA ALA A 89 6.17 4.69 10.55
C ALA A 89 6.92 4.00 9.40
N VAL A 90 7.87 4.68 8.78
CA VAL A 90 8.70 4.12 7.70
C VAL A 90 9.65 3.05 8.25
N ASP A 91 10.26 3.29 9.40
CA ASP A 91 11.12 2.31 10.07
C ASP A 91 10.36 1.03 10.41
N THR A 92 9.20 1.15 11.06
CA THR A 92 8.38 -0.01 11.38
C THR A 92 7.86 -0.74 10.14
N LEU A 93 7.53 -0.01 9.07
CA LEU A 93 7.13 -0.60 7.79
C LEU A 93 8.27 -1.45 7.21
N SER A 94 9.48 -0.91 7.19
CA SER A 94 10.67 -1.59 6.69
C SER A 94 10.97 -2.86 7.48
N VAL A 95 11.15 -2.71 8.80
CA VAL A 95 11.62 -3.80 9.68
C VAL A 95 10.54 -4.84 9.95
N ASN A 96 9.30 -4.41 10.18
CA ASN A 96 8.22 -5.28 10.63
C ASN A 96 7.29 -5.78 9.52
N CYS A 97 7.43 -5.27 8.30
CA CYS A 97 6.62 -5.71 7.16
C CYS A 97 7.48 -6.09 5.96
N ILE A 98 8.18 -5.13 5.33
CA ILE A 98 8.85 -5.33 4.04
C ILE A 98 9.89 -6.45 4.11
N THR A 99 10.75 -6.45 5.13
CA THR A 99 11.85 -7.42 5.28
C THR A 99 11.36 -8.86 5.35
N GLY A 100 10.13 -9.11 5.78
CA GLY A 100 9.59 -10.45 5.94
C GLY A 100 8.55 -10.86 4.89
N ILE A 101 8.37 -10.09 3.82
CA ILE A 101 7.42 -10.44 2.76
C ILE A 101 7.89 -11.70 2.02
N THR A 102 6.95 -12.62 1.78
CA THR A 102 7.17 -13.79 0.92
C THR A 102 6.13 -13.86 -0.18
N ALA A 103 6.52 -14.37 -1.35
CA ALA A 103 5.62 -14.53 -2.49
C ALA A 103 4.98 -15.92 -2.53
N ASN A 104 3.71 -16.00 -2.83
CA ASN A 104 2.98 -17.23 -3.13
C ASN A 104 3.24 -17.66 -4.58
N ARG A 105 4.46 -18.10 -4.88
CA ARG A 105 4.98 -18.29 -6.24
C ARG A 105 4.09 -19.17 -7.11
N LYS A 106 3.58 -20.29 -6.56
CA LYS A 106 2.71 -21.20 -7.32
C LYS A 106 1.43 -20.49 -7.71
N HIS A 107 0.77 -19.82 -6.76
CA HIS A 107 -0.47 -19.08 -7.00
C HIS A 107 -0.28 -17.97 -8.03
N CYS A 108 0.78 -17.17 -7.92
CA CYS A 108 1.10 -16.14 -8.90
C CYS A 108 1.36 -16.73 -10.31
N LYS A 109 2.02 -17.88 -10.36
CA LYS A 109 2.26 -18.57 -11.62
C LYS A 109 0.95 -19.06 -12.25
N ASP A 110 0.09 -19.72 -11.46
CA ASP A 110 -1.19 -20.23 -11.93
C ASP A 110 -2.09 -19.09 -12.45
N LEU A 111 -2.10 -17.92 -11.74
CA LEU A 111 -2.81 -16.72 -12.20
C LEU A 111 -2.25 -16.18 -13.51
N MET A 112 -0.94 -16.12 -13.64
CA MET A 112 -0.28 -15.66 -14.87
C MET A 112 -0.61 -16.60 -16.04
N GLU A 113 -0.50 -17.91 -15.84
CA GLU A 113 -0.74 -18.92 -16.88
C GLU A 113 -2.21 -18.98 -17.34
N SER A 114 -3.15 -18.63 -16.43
CA SER A 114 -4.57 -18.52 -16.76
C SER A 114 -4.97 -17.16 -17.35
N SER A 115 -4.04 -16.23 -17.50
CA SER A 115 -4.33 -14.91 -18.03
C SER A 115 -4.22 -14.85 -19.55
N ALA A 116 -5.27 -14.35 -20.21
CA ALA A 116 -5.23 -14.04 -21.65
C ALA A 116 -4.14 -13.00 -22.02
N GLY A 117 -3.58 -12.28 -21.04
CA GLY A 117 -2.47 -11.34 -21.23
C GLY A 117 -1.21 -11.98 -21.82
N ILE A 118 -1.00 -13.29 -21.62
CA ILE A 118 0.11 -14.05 -22.21
C ILE A 118 0.09 -13.99 -23.74
N ALA A 119 -1.10 -13.89 -24.34
CA ALA A 119 -1.26 -13.79 -25.80
C ALA A 119 -0.54 -12.55 -26.38
N THR A 120 -0.24 -11.53 -25.55
CA THR A 120 0.55 -10.37 -25.96
C THR A 120 1.96 -10.76 -26.44
N ALA A 121 2.56 -11.80 -25.88
CA ALA A 121 3.87 -12.30 -26.30
C ALA A 121 3.86 -12.88 -27.72
N LEU A 122 2.70 -13.24 -28.24
CA LEU A 122 2.54 -13.73 -29.60
C LEU A 122 2.51 -12.61 -30.64
N CYS A 123 2.18 -11.38 -30.27
CA CYS A 123 2.02 -10.26 -31.19
C CYS A 123 3.21 -10.03 -32.13
N PRO A 124 4.50 -10.10 -31.68
CA PRO A 124 5.65 -9.96 -32.57
C PRO A 124 5.77 -11.08 -33.64
N HIS A 125 5.20 -12.25 -33.37
CA HIS A 125 5.35 -13.44 -34.22
C HIS A 125 4.18 -13.64 -35.20
N ILE A 126 2.95 -13.38 -34.77
CA ILE A 126 1.74 -13.68 -35.58
C ILE A 126 0.87 -12.43 -35.81
N GLY A 127 1.24 -11.28 -35.30
CA GLY A 127 0.54 -10.01 -35.43
C GLY A 127 -0.65 -9.87 -34.49
N TYR A 128 -1.09 -8.61 -34.31
CA TYR A 128 -2.13 -8.24 -33.35
C TYR A 128 -3.47 -8.96 -33.55
N LYS A 129 -3.97 -9.03 -34.81
CA LYS A 129 -5.29 -9.62 -35.09
C LYS A 129 -5.36 -11.10 -34.71
N ALA A 130 -4.34 -11.86 -35.07
CA ALA A 130 -4.28 -13.29 -34.76
C ALA A 130 -4.14 -13.52 -33.25
N SER A 131 -3.27 -12.75 -32.57
CA SER A 131 -3.10 -12.81 -31.13
C SER A 131 -4.40 -12.43 -30.37
N ALA A 132 -5.13 -11.44 -30.85
CA ALA A 132 -6.42 -11.05 -30.27
C ALA A 132 -7.51 -12.14 -30.46
N THR A 133 -7.47 -12.88 -31.55
CA THR A 133 -8.39 -14.01 -31.76
C THR A 133 -8.08 -15.14 -30.77
N ILE A 134 -6.81 -15.49 -30.59
CA ILE A 134 -6.37 -16.50 -29.62
C ILE A 134 -6.79 -16.08 -28.18
N ALA A 135 -6.51 -14.84 -27.78
CA ALA A 135 -6.87 -14.33 -26.46
C ALA A 135 -8.38 -14.34 -26.15
N LYS A 136 -9.23 -14.38 -27.17
CA LYS A 136 -10.70 -14.46 -27.00
C LYS A 136 -11.21 -15.89 -26.89
N THR A 137 -10.42 -16.86 -27.30
CA THR A 137 -10.80 -18.28 -27.34
C THR A 137 -10.14 -19.12 -26.25
N ALA A 138 -9.12 -18.55 -25.57
CA ALA A 138 -8.45 -19.15 -24.44
C ALA A 138 -9.18 -18.80 -23.12
#